data_23fd46bb1b7beaaab34a5f96437536e5
#
_entry.id   23fd46bb1b7beaaab34a5f96437536e5
#
_cell.length_a   1.000
_cell.length_b   1.000
_cell.length_c   1.000
_cell.angle_alpha   90.00
_cell.angle_beta   90.00
_cell.angle_gamma   90.00
#
_symmetry.space_group_name_H-M   'P 1'
#
loop_
_entity.id
_entity.type
_entity.pdbx_description
1 polymer ?
#
loop_
_entity_poly.entity_id
_entity_poly.type
_entity_poly.pdbx_seq_one_letter_code
_entity_poly.pdbx_strand_id
1 'polypeptide(L)'
;MKKVMRLFLAGIVLVGLSSCNSNDDWGGQAIDIPGITIDGDIDCCSAEEALQVYRFLQSVKIIPELSTVVDGQYNVFAYSRNGSFHVGYNEIFFVATKKKNGNYVKIFNVTGLTPVMLMTKMNMKHSTPVAGSVESFNDGYLAVKRGWVSFLMNTSEAGSWTLSYDVQVVDSKQSVVEKNITVSALPEGQSWLKSFKVGNDTYYLSLVNPNDWQTGTNDIRAYVSKKSATATVPYAQASETFTIDIDPRMPEMGNHTSPNNTPLLKQKDGSYKGSINLTMTGLWRIHLTVKDQQGNIVAGGEELSSLYWDVTI
;
A
#
# COMPACT_ATOMS: atom_id res chain seq x y z
N MET A 1 2.00 77.70 16.24
CA MET A 1 1.29 76.46 16.66
C MET A 1 0.84 75.75 15.40
N LYS A 2 1.56 74.73 14.91
CA LYS A 2 1.26 74.02 13.66
C LYS A 2 0.56 72.70 14.01
N LYS A 3 -0.70 72.55 13.55
CA LYS A 3 -1.45 71.31 13.62
C LYS A 3 -0.98 70.36 12.53
N VAL A 4 -0.48 69.20 12.93
CA VAL A 4 -0.16 68.12 12.02
C VAL A 4 -1.37 67.18 11.91
N MET A 5 -1.95 67.14 10.72
CA MET A 5 -3.05 66.27 10.36
C MET A 5 -2.48 64.93 9.90
N ARG A 6 -2.72 63.86 10.65
CA ARG A 6 -2.38 62.50 10.26
C ARG A 6 -3.47 61.92 9.35
N LEU A 7 -3.07 61.70 8.09
CA LEU A 7 -3.89 60.92 7.15
C LEU A 7 -3.78 59.42 7.49
N PHE A 8 -4.91 58.79 7.81
CA PHE A 8 -5.01 57.35 7.83
C PHE A 8 -5.29 56.85 6.40
N LEU A 9 -4.34 56.19 5.79
CA LEU A 9 -4.52 55.41 4.55
C LEU A 9 -5.19 54.07 4.95
N ALA A 10 -6.45 53.90 4.68
CA ALA A 10 -7.12 52.60 4.74
C ALA A 10 -6.73 51.78 3.50
N GLY A 11 -5.85 50.82 3.68
CA GLY A 11 -5.53 49.86 2.65
C GLY A 11 -6.71 48.87 2.45
N ILE A 12 -7.39 49.00 1.34
CA ILE A 12 -8.36 48.01 0.87
C ILE A 12 -7.58 46.83 0.35
N VAL A 13 -7.57 45.73 1.11
CA VAL A 13 -7.08 44.43 0.62
C VAL A 13 -8.15 43.88 -0.32
N LEU A 14 -7.96 44.04 -1.60
CA LEU A 14 -8.70 43.33 -2.63
C LEU A 14 -8.27 41.84 -2.58
N VAL A 15 -9.09 41.00 -1.93
CA VAL A 15 -9.03 39.57 -2.11
C VAL A 15 -9.52 39.29 -3.53
N GLY A 16 -8.57 39.11 -4.43
CA GLY A 16 -8.85 38.63 -5.77
C GLY A 16 -9.43 37.23 -5.71
N LEU A 17 -10.74 37.12 -5.88
CA LEU A 17 -11.37 35.90 -6.31
C LEU A 17 -10.83 35.61 -7.71
N SER A 18 -9.87 34.72 -7.83
CA SER A 18 -9.49 34.16 -9.13
C SER A 18 -10.66 33.29 -9.61
N SER A 19 -11.60 33.92 -10.27
CA SER A 19 -12.55 33.29 -11.16
C SER A 19 -11.73 32.59 -12.25
N CYS A 20 -11.87 31.29 -12.40
CA CYS A 20 -11.37 30.57 -13.57
C CYS A 20 -12.06 31.20 -14.80
N ASN A 21 -11.34 32.05 -15.52
CA ASN A 21 -11.82 32.66 -16.74
C ASN A 21 -11.67 31.59 -17.86
N SER A 22 -12.76 31.16 -18.44
CA SER A 22 -12.85 30.13 -19.50
C SER A 22 -12.23 30.56 -20.84
N ASN A 23 -11.45 31.64 -20.87
CA ASN A 23 -10.83 32.19 -22.07
C ASN A 23 -9.28 32.25 -22.00
N ASP A 24 -8.64 31.56 -21.10
CA ASP A 24 -7.21 31.37 -21.19
C ASP A 24 -6.92 30.36 -22.29
N ASP A 25 -6.58 30.90 -23.43
CA ASP A 25 -6.05 30.20 -24.62
C ASP A 25 -4.66 29.63 -24.23
N TRP A 26 -4.68 28.59 -23.40
CA TRP A 26 -3.51 27.74 -23.17
C TRP A 26 -3.29 26.97 -24.46
N GLY A 27 -2.44 27.51 -25.33
CA GLY A 27 -1.90 26.83 -26.50
C GLY A 27 -1.08 25.57 -26.17
N GLY A 28 -1.38 24.91 -25.07
CA GLY A 28 -0.98 23.57 -24.73
C GLY A 28 -1.83 22.60 -25.51
N GLN A 29 -1.20 21.73 -26.29
CA GLN A 29 -1.87 20.56 -26.89
C GLN A 29 -2.78 19.94 -25.84
N ALA A 30 -4.07 19.79 -26.16
CA ALA A 30 -4.97 19.00 -25.34
C ALA A 30 -4.31 17.63 -25.15
N ILE A 31 -3.91 17.34 -23.93
CA ILE A 31 -3.35 16.02 -23.61
C ILE A 31 -4.56 15.09 -23.71
N ASP A 32 -4.68 14.41 -24.84
CA ASP A 32 -5.68 13.36 -25.05
C ASP A 32 -5.26 12.18 -24.16
N ILE A 33 -5.76 12.18 -22.92
CA ILE A 33 -5.54 11.10 -21.99
C ILE A 33 -6.60 10.05 -22.32
N PRO A 34 -6.22 8.87 -22.84
CA PRO A 34 -7.18 7.84 -23.17
C PRO A 34 -8.08 7.52 -21.97
N GLY A 35 -9.39 7.66 -22.13
CA GLY A 35 -10.38 7.40 -21.10
C GLY A 35 -10.73 8.58 -20.19
N ILE A 36 -10.13 9.76 -20.37
CA ILE A 36 -10.55 11.00 -19.73
C ILE A 36 -11.08 11.94 -20.83
N THR A 37 -12.38 11.88 -21.07
CA THR A 37 -13.04 12.93 -21.84
C THR A 37 -13.36 14.04 -20.84
N ILE A 38 -12.73 15.18 -20.96
CA ILE A 38 -13.10 16.40 -20.23
C ILE A 38 -14.36 16.93 -20.93
N ASP A 39 -15.53 16.45 -20.51
CA ASP A 39 -16.79 17.06 -20.91
C ASP A 39 -16.91 18.40 -20.16
N GLY A 40 -17.39 19.45 -20.83
CA GLY A 40 -17.37 20.84 -20.39
C GLY A 40 -18.13 21.21 -19.11
N ASP A 41 -18.65 20.23 -18.35
CA ASP A 41 -19.28 20.38 -17.05
C ASP A 41 -18.42 19.89 -15.87
N ILE A 42 -17.14 19.58 -16.12
CA ILE A 42 -16.23 19.14 -15.05
C ILE A 42 -15.62 20.38 -14.42
N ASP A 43 -15.81 20.58 -13.12
CA ASP A 43 -15.10 21.61 -12.39
C ASP A 43 -13.58 21.36 -12.43
N CYS A 44 -12.76 22.41 -12.27
CA CYS A 44 -11.30 22.32 -12.34
C CYS A 44 -10.72 21.28 -11.35
N CYS A 45 -11.36 21.06 -10.21
CA CYS A 45 -10.93 20.12 -9.19
C CYS A 45 -11.10 18.66 -9.65
N SER A 46 -12.18 18.36 -10.37
CA SER A 46 -12.41 17.01 -10.92
C SER A 46 -11.41 16.65 -12.01
N ALA A 47 -11.02 17.60 -12.84
CA ALA A 47 -10.00 17.39 -13.87
C ALA A 47 -8.61 17.17 -13.26
N GLU A 48 -8.26 17.93 -12.22
CA GLU A 48 -7.00 17.75 -11.51
C GLU A 48 -6.92 16.38 -10.80
N GLU A 49 -7.99 15.97 -10.12
CA GLU A 49 -8.05 14.65 -9.49
C GLU A 49 -7.95 13.52 -10.53
N ALA A 50 -8.64 13.65 -11.65
CA ALA A 50 -8.55 12.67 -12.73
C ALA A 50 -7.11 12.56 -13.27
N LEU A 51 -6.40 13.68 -13.43
CA LEU A 51 -5.00 13.70 -13.83
C LEU A 51 -4.10 13.06 -12.77
N GLN A 52 -4.35 13.28 -11.49
CA GLN A 52 -3.61 12.64 -10.39
C GLN A 52 -3.81 11.12 -10.40
N VAL A 53 -5.06 10.64 -10.56
CA VAL A 53 -5.36 9.20 -10.71
C VAL A 53 -4.64 8.63 -11.92
N TYR A 54 -4.70 9.31 -13.07
CA TYR A 54 -3.99 8.88 -14.27
C TYR A 54 -2.49 8.74 -14.03
N ARG A 55 -1.83 9.75 -13.44
CA ARG A 55 -0.40 9.69 -13.13
C ARG A 55 -0.07 8.55 -12.16
N PHE A 56 -0.91 8.35 -11.15
CA PHE A 56 -0.75 7.22 -10.24
C PHE A 56 -0.80 5.88 -10.99
N LEU A 57 -1.76 5.71 -11.91
CA LEU A 57 -1.91 4.48 -12.68
C LEU A 57 -0.71 4.17 -13.60
N GLN A 58 0.13 5.16 -13.92
CA GLN A 58 1.39 4.92 -14.63
C GLN A 58 2.46 4.26 -13.72
N SER A 59 2.30 4.34 -12.40
CA SER A 59 3.21 3.73 -11.41
C SER A 59 2.81 2.34 -10.96
N VAL A 60 1.68 1.83 -11.44
CA VAL A 60 1.13 0.51 -11.09
C VAL A 60 0.73 -0.25 -12.34
N LYS A 61 0.54 -1.56 -12.22
CA LYS A 61 0.13 -2.42 -13.34
C LYS A 61 -1.17 -3.14 -13.00
N ILE A 62 -2.02 -3.29 -14.01
CA ILE A 62 -3.31 -3.98 -13.89
C ILE A 62 -3.12 -5.45 -13.54
N ILE A 63 -4.07 -5.97 -12.75
CA ILE A 63 -4.26 -7.39 -12.48
C ILE A 63 -5.57 -7.79 -13.16
N PRO A 64 -5.53 -8.29 -14.40
CA PRO A 64 -6.73 -8.53 -15.19
C PRO A 64 -7.69 -9.52 -14.51
N GLU A 65 -7.15 -10.52 -13.82
CA GLU A 65 -7.91 -11.57 -13.16
C GLU A 65 -8.84 -11.02 -12.07
N LEU A 66 -8.42 -9.95 -11.39
CA LEU A 66 -9.19 -9.30 -10.33
C LEU A 66 -10.08 -8.17 -10.84
N SER A 67 -9.99 -7.81 -12.11
CA SER A 67 -10.84 -6.78 -12.70
C SER A 67 -12.21 -7.33 -13.04
N THR A 68 -13.25 -6.50 -12.95
CA THR A 68 -14.64 -6.92 -13.17
C THR A 68 -15.50 -5.81 -13.75
N VAL A 69 -16.71 -6.18 -14.19
CA VAL A 69 -17.76 -5.24 -14.61
C VAL A 69 -18.91 -5.33 -13.61
N VAL A 70 -19.28 -4.19 -13.05
CA VAL A 70 -20.39 -4.06 -12.10
C VAL A 70 -21.60 -3.47 -12.82
N ASP A 71 -22.74 -4.15 -12.66
CA ASP A 71 -24.06 -3.75 -13.20
C ASP A 71 -24.07 -3.42 -14.72
N GLY A 72 -23.11 -3.97 -15.45
CA GLY A 72 -22.93 -3.72 -16.88
C GLY A 72 -22.49 -2.29 -17.25
N GLN A 73 -22.41 -1.39 -16.28
CA GLN A 73 -22.19 0.06 -16.46
C GLN A 73 -20.81 0.53 -16.01
N TYR A 74 -20.18 -0.16 -15.06
CA TYR A 74 -18.93 0.24 -14.44
C TYR A 74 -17.86 -0.83 -14.64
N ASN A 75 -16.67 -0.42 -15.05
CA ASN A 75 -15.48 -1.25 -14.94
C ASN A 75 -14.83 -1.01 -13.59
N VAL A 76 -14.45 -2.06 -12.90
CA VAL A 76 -13.61 -1.98 -11.70
C VAL A 76 -12.31 -2.70 -12.00
N PHE A 77 -11.22 -1.96 -11.98
CA PHE A 77 -9.89 -2.44 -12.26
C PHE A 77 -9.12 -2.62 -10.97
N ALA A 78 -8.41 -3.74 -10.86
CA ALA A 78 -7.46 -3.99 -9.79
C ALA A 78 -6.03 -3.84 -10.31
N TYR A 79 -5.15 -3.27 -9.48
CA TYR A 79 -3.74 -3.01 -9.80
C TYR A 79 -2.84 -3.46 -8.65
N SER A 80 -1.61 -3.80 -8.95
CA SER A 80 -0.52 -3.90 -7.99
C SER A 80 0.71 -3.14 -8.51
N ARG A 81 1.77 -3.04 -7.71
CA ARG A 81 2.98 -2.31 -8.12
C ARG A 81 3.58 -2.84 -9.42
N ASN A 82 3.53 -4.15 -9.64
CA ASN A 82 4.15 -4.81 -10.80
C ASN A 82 3.18 -5.66 -11.64
N GLY A 83 1.88 -5.67 -11.33
CA GLY A 83 0.86 -6.46 -12.02
C GLY A 83 0.84 -7.93 -11.62
N SER A 84 1.52 -8.31 -10.55
CA SER A 84 1.61 -9.67 -10.03
C SER A 84 1.65 -9.69 -8.52
N PHE A 85 1.54 -10.89 -7.93
CA PHE A 85 1.70 -11.11 -6.50
C PHE A 85 2.92 -11.98 -6.23
N HIS A 86 3.53 -11.74 -5.07
CA HIS A 86 4.65 -12.53 -4.56
C HIS A 86 4.46 -12.82 -3.07
N VAL A 87 5.24 -13.75 -2.54
CA VAL A 87 5.29 -14.02 -1.10
C VAL A 87 5.66 -12.73 -0.35
N GLY A 88 5.02 -12.50 0.80
CA GLY A 88 5.14 -11.27 1.58
C GLY A 88 4.06 -10.24 1.23
N TYR A 89 4.30 -8.98 1.55
CA TYR A 89 3.37 -7.88 1.44
C TYR A 89 3.12 -7.45 -0.01
N ASN A 90 1.85 -7.31 -0.39
CA ASN A 90 1.42 -6.82 -1.71
C ASN A 90 0.30 -5.81 -1.54
N GLU A 91 0.45 -4.63 -2.12
CA GLU A 91 -0.63 -3.64 -2.22
C GLU A 91 -1.55 -3.99 -3.38
N ILE A 92 -2.84 -3.75 -3.18
CA ILE A 92 -3.86 -3.88 -4.21
C ILE A 92 -4.62 -2.56 -4.26
N PHE A 93 -4.64 -1.96 -5.44
CA PHE A 93 -5.35 -0.73 -5.69
C PHE A 93 -6.56 -1.00 -6.58
N PHE A 94 -7.67 -0.34 -6.29
CA PHE A 94 -8.90 -0.46 -7.07
C PHE A 94 -9.29 0.91 -7.61
N VAL A 95 -9.70 0.93 -8.86
CA VAL A 95 -10.23 2.11 -9.53
C VAL A 95 -11.48 1.73 -10.31
N ALA A 96 -12.54 2.51 -10.15
CA ALA A 96 -13.78 2.33 -10.89
C ALA A 96 -13.91 3.38 -12.00
N THR A 97 -14.40 2.97 -13.17
CA THR A 97 -14.69 3.87 -14.28
C THR A 97 -16.07 3.60 -14.87
N LYS A 98 -16.70 4.63 -15.43
CA LYS A 98 -17.92 4.45 -16.26
C LYS A 98 -17.55 3.76 -17.57
N LYS A 99 -18.22 2.67 -17.92
CA LYS A 99 -17.96 1.93 -19.14
C LYS A 99 -18.21 2.76 -20.41
N LYS A 100 -19.16 3.70 -20.35
CA LYS A 100 -19.60 4.51 -21.51
C LYS A 100 -18.50 5.47 -22.01
N ASN A 101 -17.78 6.11 -21.08
CA ASN A 101 -16.85 7.20 -21.40
C ASN A 101 -15.50 7.11 -20.69
N GLY A 102 -15.27 6.08 -19.86
CA GLY A 102 -14.00 5.88 -19.15
C GLY A 102 -13.77 6.79 -17.94
N ASN A 103 -14.72 7.70 -17.63
CA ASN A 103 -14.58 8.64 -16.51
C ASN A 103 -14.45 7.91 -15.18
N TYR A 104 -13.52 8.35 -14.33
CA TYR A 104 -13.35 7.81 -12.98
C TYR A 104 -14.57 8.04 -12.10
N VAL A 105 -14.82 7.07 -11.23
CA VAL A 105 -15.91 7.10 -10.26
C VAL A 105 -15.33 7.18 -8.87
N LYS A 106 -15.69 8.21 -8.10
CA LYS A 106 -15.22 8.40 -6.71
C LYS A 106 -16.01 7.57 -5.71
N ILE A 107 -17.30 7.40 -5.95
CA ILE A 107 -18.23 6.74 -5.02
C ILE A 107 -18.27 5.25 -5.37
N PHE A 108 -17.38 4.48 -4.78
CA PHE A 108 -17.42 3.04 -4.79
C PHE A 108 -16.76 2.48 -3.53
N ASN A 109 -17.17 1.29 -3.14
CA ASN A 109 -16.64 0.57 -2.00
C ASN A 109 -16.13 -0.80 -2.42
N VAL A 110 -15.01 -1.19 -1.87
CA VAL A 110 -14.47 -2.55 -1.94
C VAL A 110 -14.35 -3.05 -0.51
N THR A 111 -14.90 -4.22 -0.22
CA THR A 111 -14.90 -4.81 1.13
C THR A 111 -14.62 -6.30 1.07
N GLY A 112 -14.42 -6.93 2.21
CA GLY A 112 -14.34 -8.39 2.32
C GLY A 112 -13.15 -9.01 1.57
N LEU A 113 -12.03 -8.29 1.48
CA LEU A 113 -10.82 -8.84 0.82
C LEU A 113 -10.39 -10.12 1.52
N THR A 114 -10.56 -11.27 0.85
CA THR A 114 -10.42 -12.61 1.45
C THR A 114 -9.51 -13.49 0.60
N PRO A 115 -8.23 -13.60 0.97
CA PRO A 115 -7.29 -14.55 0.37
C PRO A 115 -7.47 -15.95 0.98
N VAL A 116 -7.60 -16.96 0.13
CA VAL A 116 -7.72 -18.37 0.54
C VAL A 116 -6.78 -19.23 -0.28
N MET A 117 -5.95 -20.02 0.37
CA MET A 117 -5.14 -21.05 -0.26
C MET A 117 -5.77 -22.42 -0.05
N LEU A 118 -6.02 -23.14 -1.13
CA LEU A 118 -6.41 -24.54 -1.10
C LEU A 118 -5.17 -25.42 -1.22
N MET A 119 -4.86 -26.15 -0.16
CA MET A 119 -3.80 -27.18 -0.14
C MET A 119 -4.36 -28.49 -0.72
N THR A 120 -4.06 -28.79 -1.97
CA THR A 120 -4.69 -29.89 -2.73
C THR A 120 -4.46 -31.27 -2.10
N LYS A 121 -3.25 -31.57 -1.65
CA LYS A 121 -2.90 -32.87 -1.07
C LYS A 121 -3.54 -33.12 0.30
N MET A 122 -3.78 -32.08 1.08
CA MET A 122 -4.32 -32.18 2.45
C MET A 122 -5.81 -31.82 2.51
N ASN A 123 -6.38 -31.34 1.41
CA ASN A 123 -7.74 -30.78 1.35
C ASN A 123 -8.02 -29.76 2.47
N MET A 124 -7.05 -28.92 2.75
CA MET A 124 -7.10 -27.90 3.80
C MET A 124 -7.11 -26.50 3.20
N LYS A 125 -7.86 -25.60 3.82
CA LYS A 125 -7.86 -24.19 3.46
C LYS A 125 -7.03 -23.42 4.46
N HIS A 126 -6.20 -22.51 3.94
CA HIS A 126 -5.42 -21.56 4.72
C HIS A 126 -5.76 -20.15 4.27
N SER A 127 -5.69 -19.21 5.19
CA SER A 127 -5.70 -17.78 4.88
C SER A 127 -4.31 -17.20 5.09
N THR A 128 -4.20 -15.88 4.96
CA THR A 128 -2.96 -15.14 5.11
C THR A 128 -3.26 -13.75 5.67
N PRO A 129 -2.30 -13.01 6.25
CA PRO A 129 -2.52 -11.65 6.68
C PRO A 129 -3.08 -10.76 5.57
N VAL A 130 -4.10 -9.99 5.90
CA VAL A 130 -4.82 -9.13 4.96
C VAL A 130 -5.26 -7.84 5.65
N ALA A 131 -5.44 -6.77 4.88
CA ALA A 131 -5.98 -5.51 5.37
C ALA A 131 -7.38 -5.74 5.99
N GLY A 132 -7.63 -5.14 7.14
CA GLY A 132 -8.95 -5.20 7.78
C GLY A 132 -10.02 -4.42 7.02
N SER A 133 -9.62 -3.44 6.22
CA SER A 133 -10.47 -2.60 5.36
C SER A 133 -9.73 -2.23 4.08
N VAL A 134 -10.51 -1.91 3.04
CA VAL A 134 -10.02 -1.27 1.82
C VAL A 134 -10.44 0.19 1.89
N GLU A 135 -9.48 1.10 1.88
CA GLU A 135 -9.70 2.51 2.17
C GLU A 135 -9.26 3.39 1.00
N SER A 136 -9.62 4.66 1.01
CA SER A 136 -9.09 5.63 0.06
C SER A 136 -7.57 5.71 0.20
N PHE A 137 -6.86 5.72 -0.92
CA PHE A 137 -5.42 5.60 -0.94
C PHE A 137 -4.69 6.76 -0.24
N ASN A 138 -5.18 7.98 -0.47
CA ASN A 138 -4.73 9.21 0.20
C ASN A 138 -5.92 10.17 0.26
N ASP A 139 -5.83 11.22 1.08
CA ASP A 139 -6.86 12.25 1.19
C ASP A 139 -7.15 12.96 -0.14
N GLY A 140 -6.19 12.97 -1.10
CA GLY A 140 -6.34 13.53 -2.44
C GLY A 140 -6.73 12.54 -3.54
N TYR A 141 -6.78 11.23 -3.26
CA TYR A 141 -7.05 10.19 -4.27
C TYR A 141 -8.32 9.41 -3.93
N LEU A 142 -9.44 10.11 -3.84
CA LEU A 142 -10.74 9.51 -3.45
C LEU A 142 -11.20 8.44 -4.44
N ALA A 143 -10.82 8.55 -5.71
CA ALA A 143 -11.14 7.57 -6.76
C ALA A 143 -10.21 6.34 -6.77
N VAL A 144 -9.22 6.25 -5.86
CA VAL A 144 -8.35 5.08 -5.70
C VAL A 144 -8.58 4.48 -4.33
N LYS A 145 -8.92 3.19 -4.28
CA LYS A 145 -9.02 2.43 -3.03
C LYS A 145 -7.80 1.52 -2.90
N ARG A 146 -7.30 1.35 -1.67
CA ARG A 146 -6.13 0.53 -1.36
C ARG A 146 -6.46 -0.50 -0.29
N GLY A 147 -6.14 -1.75 -0.58
CA GLY A 147 -6.00 -2.83 0.39
C GLY A 147 -4.59 -3.43 0.30
N TRP A 148 -4.31 -4.44 1.11
CA TRP A 148 -3.07 -5.21 1.03
C TRP A 148 -3.31 -6.66 1.47
N VAL A 149 -2.46 -7.55 0.95
CA VAL A 149 -2.39 -8.96 1.35
C VAL A 149 -0.92 -9.32 1.53
N SER A 150 -0.60 -10.07 2.58
CA SER A 150 0.74 -10.59 2.81
C SER A 150 0.76 -12.11 2.67
N PHE A 151 1.09 -12.60 1.49
CA PHE A 151 1.05 -14.03 1.20
C PHE A 151 2.16 -14.80 1.93
N LEU A 152 1.78 -15.84 2.68
CA LEU A 152 2.70 -16.67 3.45
C LEU A 152 3.44 -17.70 2.56
N MET A 153 2.86 -18.05 1.43
CA MET A 153 3.38 -19.09 0.53
C MET A 153 3.09 -18.73 -0.94
N ASN A 154 3.95 -19.20 -1.84
CA ASN A 154 3.71 -19.09 -3.28
C ASN A 154 2.72 -20.15 -3.78
N THR A 155 2.12 -19.89 -4.95
CA THR A 155 1.37 -20.89 -5.71
C THR A 155 2.29 -22.01 -6.16
N SER A 156 1.86 -23.27 -6.03
CA SER A 156 2.61 -24.45 -6.43
C SER A 156 1.66 -25.62 -6.72
N GLU A 157 2.18 -26.77 -7.12
CA GLU A 157 1.38 -28.00 -7.24
C GLU A 157 0.74 -28.42 -5.91
N ALA A 158 1.30 -28.00 -4.78
CA ALA A 158 0.77 -28.32 -3.45
C ALA A 158 -0.38 -27.39 -3.03
N GLY A 159 -0.55 -26.23 -3.67
CA GLY A 159 -1.62 -25.31 -3.29
C GLY A 159 -1.81 -24.14 -4.25
N SER A 160 -3.07 -23.73 -4.40
CA SER A 160 -3.51 -22.62 -5.25
C SER A 160 -4.22 -21.55 -4.43
N TRP A 161 -4.05 -20.29 -4.82
CA TRP A 161 -4.69 -19.15 -4.19
C TRP A 161 -5.93 -18.71 -4.93
N THR A 162 -6.98 -18.39 -4.17
CA THR A 162 -8.10 -17.56 -4.61
C THR A 162 -8.08 -16.25 -3.82
N LEU A 163 -8.51 -15.16 -4.46
CA LEU A 163 -8.76 -13.89 -3.81
C LEU A 163 -10.17 -13.45 -4.13
N SER A 164 -10.95 -13.17 -3.10
CA SER A 164 -12.31 -12.64 -3.26
C SER A 164 -12.46 -11.28 -2.60
N TYR A 165 -13.40 -10.50 -3.10
CA TYR A 165 -13.82 -9.23 -2.54
C TYR A 165 -15.23 -8.89 -3.00
N ASP A 166 -15.89 -8.04 -2.23
CA ASP A 166 -17.17 -7.44 -2.58
C ASP A 166 -16.96 -6.04 -3.12
N VAL A 167 -17.68 -5.67 -4.16
CA VAL A 167 -17.62 -4.34 -4.74
C VAL A 167 -19.02 -3.79 -5.01
N GLN A 168 -19.20 -2.52 -4.69
CA GLN A 168 -20.39 -1.73 -5.02
C GLN A 168 -19.96 -0.40 -5.59
N VAL A 169 -20.55 0.01 -6.71
CA VAL A 169 -20.26 1.28 -7.38
C VAL A 169 -21.52 2.12 -7.41
N VAL A 170 -21.47 3.31 -6.81
CA VAL A 170 -22.65 4.21 -6.65
C VAL A 170 -23.81 3.43 -6.03
N ASP A 171 -24.97 3.43 -6.65
CA ASP A 171 -26.19 2.73 -6.21
C ASP A 171 -26.36 1.34 -6.86
N SER A 172 -25.31 0.79 -7.48
CA SER A 172 -25.36 -0.54 -8.06
C SER A 172 -25.56 -1.63 -7.00
N LYS A 173 -26.03 -2.80 -7.41
CA LYS A 173 -26.03 -3.96 -6.54
C LYS A 173 -24.61 -4.36 -6.21
N GLN A 174 -24.38 -4.81 -4.97
CA GLN A 174 -23.11 -5.41 -4.58
C GLN A 174 -22.80 -6.63 -5.45
N SER A 175 -21.59 -6.67 -5.98
CA SER A 175 -21.08 -7.80 -6.76
C SER A 175 -19.95 -8.47 -6.00
N VAL A 176 -20.00 -9.82 -5.96
CA VAL A 176 -18.91 -10.63 -5.39
C VAL A 176 -17.96 -11.02 -6.51
N VAL A 177 -16.68 -10.80 -6.27
CA VAL A 177 -15.60 -11.22 -7.17
C VAL A 177 -14.78 -12.28 -6.46
N GLU A 178 -14.62 -13.45 -7.07
CA GLU A 178 -13.74 -14.52 -6.60
C GLU A 178 -12.93 -15.05 -7.76
N LYS A 179 -11.62 -15.00 -7.66
CA LYS A 179 -10.70 -15.33 -8.75
C LYS A 179 -9.50 -16.12 -8.27
N ASN A 180 -9.08 -17.04 -9.12
CA ASN A 180 -7.77 -17.68 -8.95
C ASN A 180 -6.69 -16.65 -9.26
N ILE A 181 -5.67 -16.62 -8.42
CA ILE A 181 -4.50 -15.75 -8.57
C ILE A 181 -3.22 -16.58 -8.47
N THR A 182 -2.17 -16.08 -9.09
CA THR A 182 -0.84 -16.65 -8.98
C THR A 182 0.01 -15.80 -8.03
N VAL A 183 0.62 -16.45 -7.05
CA VAL A 183 1.57 -15.83 -6.13
C VAL A 183 2.94 -16.44 -6.41
N SER A 184 3.89 -15.64 -6.85
CA SER A 184 5.26 -16.06 -7.16
C SER A 184 6.09 -16.19 -5.90
N ALA A 185 7.10 -17.05 -5.92
CA ALA A 185 8.17 -17.01 -4.94
C ALA A 185 8.95 -15.69 -5.07
N LEU A 186 9.61 -15.27 -3.99
CA LEU A 186 10.58 -14.19 -4.07
C LEU A 186 11.81 -14.64 -4.88
N PRO A 187 12.54 -13.69 -5.49
CA PRO A 187 13.86 -13.99 -6.07
C PRO A 187 14.77 -14.68 -5.04
N GLU A 188 15.70 -15.46 -5.53
CA GLU A 188 16.69 -16.13 -4.68
C GLU A 188 17.44 -15.10 -3.81
N GLY A 189 17.68 -15.44 -2.55
CA GLY A 189 18.33 -14.55 -1.58
C GLY A 189 17.46 -13.45 -1.02
N GLN A 190 16.16 -13.40 -1.35
CA GLN A 190 15.21 -12.41 -0.82
C GLN A 190 14.31 -13.04 0.24
N SER A 191 14.03 -12.31 1.32
CA SER A 191 13.11 -12.75 2.37
C SER A 191 12.43 -11.56 3.03
N TRP A 192 11.16 -11.30 2.69
CA TRP A 192 10.40 -10.11 3.12
C TRP A 192 9.32 -10.41 4.16
N LEU A 193 9.23 -11.66 4.59
CA LEU A 193 8.25 -12.11 5.56
C LEU A 193 8.91 -13.00 6.59
N LYS A 194 8.73 -12.67 7.86
CA LYS A 194 9.20 -13.49 8.98
C LYS A 194 8.09 -13.67 10.00
N SER A 195 8.21 -14.71 10.80
CA SER A 195 7.33 -14.94 11.94
C SER A 195 8.13 -15.01 13.24
N PHE A 196 7.50 -14.60 14.33
CA PHE A 196 8.03 -14.74 15.69
C PHE A 196 6.91 -15.12 16.65
N LYS A 197 7.26 -15.57 17.83
CA LYS A 197 6.31 -15.94 18.89
C LYS A 197 6.51 -15.09 20.13
N VAL A 198 5.40 -14.70 20.76
CA VAL A 198 5.39 -14.13 22.09
C VAL A 198 4.41 -14.95 22.92
N GLY A 199 4.93 -15.73 23.86
CA GLY A 199 4.13 -16.73 24.55
C GLY A 199 3.56 -17.77 23.58
N ASN A 200 2.25 -17.91 23.56
CA ASN A 200 1.53 -18.83 22.67
C ASN A 200 1.11 -18.19 21.34
N ASP A 201 1.27 -16.89 21.20
CA ASP A 201 0.83 -16.15 20.03
C ASP A 201 1.90 -16.16 18.93
N THR A 202 1.48 -16.33 17.69
CA THR A 202 2.35 -16.23 16.52
C THR A 202 2.09 -14.92 15.78
N TYR A 203 3.14 -14.17 15.52
CA TYR A 203 3.11 -12.91 14.77
C TYR A 203 3.83 -13.08 13.44
N TYR A 204 3.34 -12.37 12.44
CA TYR A 204 3.94 -12.29 11.11
C TYR A 204 4.37 -10.85 10.85
N LEU A 205 5.63 -10.68 10.55
CA LEU A 205 6.26 -9.40 10.28
C LEU A 205 6.57 -9.30 8.79
N SER A 206 5.79 -8.49 8.09
CA SER A 206 5.85 -8.33 6.65
C SER A 206 6.52 -7.00 6.31
N LEU A 207 7.64 -7.05 5.59
CA LEU A 207 8.27 -5.88 5.02
C LEU A 207 7.42 -5.36 3.86
N VAL A 208 7.12 -4.06 3.86
CA VAL A 208 6.51 -3.40 2.70
C VAL A 208 7.53 -3.37 1.57
N ASN A 209 7.07 -3.64 0.36
CA ASN A 209 7.91 -3.83 -0.82
C ASN A 209 9.06 -2.82 -0.92
N PRO A 210 10.31 -3.27 -0.94
CA PRO A 210 11.50 -2.41 -0.96
C PRO A 210 11.96 -1.99 -2.37
N ASN A 211 11.14 -2.11 -3.40
CA ASN A 211 11.55 -1.92 -4.80
C ASN A 211 12.10 -0.52 -5.13
N ASP A 212 11.77 0.48 -4.32
CA ASP A 212 12.16 1.87 -4.56
C ASP A 212 13.39 2.29 -3.73
N TRP A 213 14.03 1.36 -3.03
CA TRP A 213 15.17 1.68 -2.19
C TRP A 213 16.44 1.94 -3.00
N GLN A 214 17.24 2.86 -2.50
CA GLN A 214 18.49 3.31 -3.08
C GLN A 214 19.59 3.33 -2.01
N THR A 215 20.82 3.50 -2.44
CA THR A 215 21.89 3.84 -1.50
C THR A 215 21.59 5.14 -0.77
N GLY A 216 21.92 5.19 0.52
CA GLY A 216 21.59 6.29 1.42
C GLY A 216 20.39 5.97 2.32
N THR A 217 19.76 7.01 2.84
CA THR A 217 18.63 6.88 3.78
C THR A 217 17.32 6.64 3.02
N ASN A 218 16.61 5.59 3.42
CA ASN A 218 15.32 5.19 2.86
C ASN A 218 14.27 5.10 3.97
N ASP A 219 13.01 5.33 3.62
CA ASP A 219 11.89 4.96 4.47
C ASP A 219 11.74 3.43 4.49
N ILE A 220 11.63 2.84 5.67
CA ILE A 220 11.31 1.41 5.84
C ILE A 220 9.95 1.26 6.52
N ARG A 221 9.11 0.40 5.97
CA ARG A 221 7.78 0.12 6.49
C ARG A 221 7.54 -1.37 6.66
N ALA A 222 6.72 -1.71 7.67
CA ALA A 222 6.30 -3.09 7.91
C ALA A 222 4.88 -3.14 8.47
N TYR A 223 4.27 -4.34 8.39
CA TYR A 223 3.03 -4.66 9.10
C TYR A 223 3.26 -5.87 10.01
N VAL A 224 2.67 -5.81 11.20
CA VAL A 224 2.65 -6.92 12.15
C VAL A 224 1.23 -7.46 12.25
N SER A 225 1.06 -8.73 11.88
CA SER A 225 -0.22 -9.44 11.98
C SER A 225 -0.10 -10.55 13.02
N LYS A 226 -1.18 -10.77 13.77
CA LYS A 226 -1.27 -11.83 14.77
C LYS A 226 -2.13 -12.96 14.24
N LYS A 227 -1.67 -14.20 14.35
CA LYS A 227 -2.49 -15.36 14.02
C LYS A 227 -3.58 -15.51 15.08
N SER A 228 -4.83 -15.40 14.64
CA SER A 228 -5.99 -15.57 15.52
C SER A 228 -6.35 -17.03 15.67
N ALA A 229 -6.86 -17.40 16.84
CA ALA A 229 -7.46 -18.70 17.09
C ALA A 229 -8.86 -18.84 16.45
N THR A 230 -9.49 -17.73 16.04
CA THR A 230 -10.82 -17.72 15.43
C THR A 230 -10.75 -17.94 13.93
N ALA A 231 -11.52 -18.88 13.40
CA ALA A 231 -11.53 -19.22 11.98
C ALA A 231 -12.09 -18.09 11.08
N THR A 232 -12.90 -17.17 11.64
CA THR A 232 -13.54 -16.07 10.89
C THR A 232 -12.58 -14.94 10.56
N VAL A 233 -11.57 -14.68 11.41
CA VAL A 233 -10.50 -13.69 11.19
C VAL A 233 -9.18 -14.34 11.55
N PRO A 234 -8.66 -15.23 10.68
CA PRO A 234 -7.49 -16.05 11.01
C PRO A 234 -6.20 -15.23 11.22
N TYR A 235 -6.13 -14.03 10.66
CA TYR A 235 -5.01 -13.12 10.82
C TYR A 235 -5.53 -11.70 10.99
N ALA A 236 -5.37 -11.14 12.17
CA ALA A 236 -5.71 -9.75 12.45
C ALA A 236 -4.43 -8.90 12.52
N GLN A 237 -4.58 -7.62 12.30
CA GLN A 237 -3.53 -6.68 12.67
C GLN A 237 -3.25 -6.80 14.17
N ALA A 238 -1.97 -6.86 14.57
CA ALA A 238 -1.60 -6.95 15.97
C ALA A 238 -2.10 -5.72 16.73
N SER A 239 -2.89 -5.95 17.79
CA SER A 239 -3.34 -4.89 18.72
C SER A 239 -2.18 -4.40 19.57
N GLU A 240 -1.24 -5.29 19.86
CA GLU A 240 -0.02 -5.00 20.61
C GLU A 240 0.82 -3.95 19.89
N THR A 241 1.54 -3.17 20.67
CA THR A 241 2.49 -2.20 20.14
C THR A 241 3.90 -2.71 20.41
N PHE A 242 4.68 -2.81 19.36
CA PHE A 242 6.09 -3.18 19.41
C PHE A 242 6.96 -1.99 19.00
N THR A 243 8.23 -2.04 19.39
CA THR A 243 9.31 -1.30 18.77
C THR A 243 10.20 -2.32 18.06
N ILE A 244 10.53 -2.08 16.80
CA ILE A 244 11.33 -3.03 16.01
C ILE A 244 12.64 -2.32 15.63
N ASP A 245 13.72 -2.68 16.37
CA ASP A 245 15.05 -2.20 15.99
C ASP A 245 15.54 -2.95 14.77
N ILE A 246 16.32 -2.27 13.93
CA ILE A 246 16.88 -2.81 12.71
C ILE A 246 18.40 -2.65 12.70
N ASP A 247 19.10 -3.70 12.26
CA ASP A 247 20.55 -3.74 12.10
C ASP A 247 20.88 -4.31 10.72
N PRO A 248 21.03 -3.44 9.69
CA PRO A 248 21.38 -3.87 8.35
C PRO A 248 22.85 -4.30 8.27
N ARG A 249 23.08 -5.48 7.72
CA ARG A 249 24.40 -6.08 7.52
C ARG A 249 24.55 -6.62 6.11
N MET A 250 25.77 -6.57 5.56
CA MET A 250 26.12 -7.19 4.29
C MET A 250 26.89 -8.49 4.54
N PRO A 251 26.25 -9.69 4.43
CA PRO A 251 26.92 -10.97 4.72
C PRO A 251 28.15 -11.22 3.85
N GLU A 252 28.07 -10.86 2.57
CA GLU A 252 29.15 -11.05 1.60
C GLU A 252 30.36 -10.13 1.83
N MET A 253 30.20 -9.11 2.68
CA MET A 253 31.26 -8.15 3.03
C MET A 253 31.66 -8.24 4.50
N GLY A 254 31.71 -9.45 5.05
CA GLY A 254 32.09 -9.66 6.43
C GLY A 254 31.13 -9.07 7.46
N ASN A 255 29.83 -9.04 7.15
CA ASN A 255 28.80 -8.41 7.96
C ASN A 255 29.02 -6.90 8.18
N HIS A 256 29.53 -6.21 7.16
CA HIS A 256 29.62 -4.75 7.17
C HIS A 256 28.26 -4.17 7.54
N THR A 257 28.22 -3.25 8.52
CA THR A 257 27.00 -2.62 9.03
C THR A 257 26.82 -1.22 8.46
N SER A 258 25.60 -0.73 8.50
CA SER A 258 25.28 0.65 8.14
C SER A 258 24.73 1.41 9.35
N PRO A 259 25.28 2.57 9.71
CA PRO A 259 24.82 3.38 10.84
C PRO A 259 23.61 4.26 10.48
N ASN A 260 23.10 5.01 11.48
CA ASN A 260 22.03 6.01 11.33
C ASN A 260 20.67 5.43 10.94
N ASN A 261 20.34 4.23 11.46
CA ASN A 261 19.02 3.64 11.32
C ASN A 261 18.12 4.10 12.47
N THR A 262 16.82 4.20 12.23
CA THR A 262 15.83 4.42 13.29
C THR A 262 14.92 3.22 13.41
N PRO A 263 14.46 2.87 14.64
CA PRO A 263 13.55 1.76 14.81
C PRO A 263 12.22 2.00 14.10
N LEU A 264 11.54 0.91 13.75
CA LEU A 264 10.19 0.97 13.24
C LEU A 264 9.22 1.13 14.42
N LEU A 265 8.44 2.21 14.39
CA LEU A 265 7.44 2.55 15.38
C LEU A 265 6.03 2.45 14.78
N LYS A 266 5.08 1.95 15.58
CA LYS A 266 3.69 1.80 15.17
C LYS A 266 3.06 3.14 14.85
N GLN A 267 2.43 3.24 13.68
CA GLN A 267 1.71 4.41 13.19
C GLN A 267 0.20 4.29 13.48
N LYS A 268 -0.54 5.38 13.28
CA LYS A 268 -2.00 5.42 13.47
C LYS A 268 -2.75 4.47 12.52
N ASP A 269 -2.23 4.26 11.32
CA ASP A 269 -2.76 3.32 10.33
C ASP A 269 -2.36 1.86 10.62
N GLY A 270 -1.69 1.62 11.74
CA GLY A 270 -1.22 0.33 12.21
C GLY A 270 0.01 -0.21 11.50
N SER A 271 0.54 0.48 10.50
CA SER A 271 1.86 0.17 9.95
C SER A 271 2.96 0.50 10.96
N TYR A 272 4.13 -0.02 10.72
CA TYR A 272 5.36 0.34 11.43
C TYR A 272 6.26 1.09 10.47
N LYS A 273 6.80 2.24 10.89
CA LYS A 273 7.65 3.08 10.05
C LYS A 273 8.92 3.47 10.79
N GLY A 274 10.05 3.43 10.08
CA GLY A 274 11.36 3.90 10.51
C GLY A 274 12.18 4.36 9.31
N SER A 275 13.48 4.55 9.49
CA SER A 275 14.43 4.83 8.42
C SER A 275 15.59 3.85 8.45
N ILE A 276 16.04 3.46 7.27
CA ILE A 276 17.21 2.60 7.06
C ILE A 276 18.20 3.30 6.16
N ASN A 277 19.47 3.26 6.55
CA ASN A 277 20.56 3.76 5.72
C ASN A 277 21.29 2.57 5.09
N LEU A 278 21.38 2.55 3.76
CA LEU A 278 22.04 1.49 2.99
C LEU A 278 23.20 2.12 2.22
N THR A 279 24.42 1.91 2.70
CA THR A 279 25.60 2.64 2.23
C THR A 279 26.14 2.15 0.87
N MET A 280 25.72 0.99 0.40
CA MET A 280 26.19 0.37 -0.83
C MET A 280 25.06 -0.44 -1.50
N THR A 281 25.21 -0.70 -2.79
CA THR A 281 24.36 -1.67 -3.52
C THR A 281 24.78 -3.11 -3.17
N GLY A 282 23.84 -4.04 -3.29
CA GLY A 282 24.04 -5.46 -3.05
C GLY A 282 23.03 -6.06 -2.07
N LEU A 283 23.32 -7.26 -1.60
CA LEU A 283 22.47 -7.97 -0.64
C LEU A 283 22.67 -7.44 0.78
N TRP A 284 21.58 -6.96 1.36
CA TRP A 284 21.51 -6.55 2.76
C TRP A 284 20.63 -7.51 3.55
N ARG A 285 21.14 -7.97 4.68
CA ARG A 285 20.41 -8.69 5.71
C ARG A 285 20.07 -7.73 6.84
N ILE A 286 18.78 -7.45 7.01
CA ILE A 286 18.28 -6.54 8.02
C ILE A 286 17.87 -7.36 9.22
N HIS A 287 18.76 -7.49 10.22
CA HIS A 287 18.45 -8.17 11.48
C HIS A 287 17.47 -7.36 12.30
N LEU A 288 16.54 -8.04 12.97
CA LEU A 288 15.41 -7.44 13.65
C LEU A 288 15.44 -7.80 15.14
N THR A 289 15.20 -6.81 15.98
CA THR A 289 14.96 -7.00 17.41
C THR A 289 13.59 -6.42 17.73
N VAL A 290 12.67 -7.27 18.14
CA VAL A 290 11.31 -6.87 18.52
C VAL A 290 11.23 -6.68 20.02
N LYS A 291 10.79 -5.50 20.44
CA LYS A 291 10.60 -5.13 21.85
C LYS A 291 9.13 -4.85 22.13
N ASP A 292 8.69 -5.22 23.33
CA ASP A 292 7.36 -4.85 23.84
C ASP A 292 7.31 -3.37 24.28
N GLN A 293 6.16 -2.93 24.78
CA GLN A 293 5.98 -1.55 25.28
C GLN A 293 6.84 -1.22 26.51
N GLN A 294 7.29 -2.21 27.24
CA GLN A 294 8.17 -2.08 28.40
C GLN A 294 9.67 -2.07 28.00
N GLY A 295 9.97 -2.29 26.73
CA GLY A 295 11.32 -2.35 26.20
C GLY A 295 11.98 -3.73 26.34
N ASN A 296 11.24 -4.77 26.78
CA ASN A 296 11.77 -6.13 26.84
C ASN A 296 11.87 -6.70 25.44
N ILE A 297 12.97 -7.40 25.15
CA ILE A 297 13.15 -8.13 23.89
C ILE A 297 12.22 -9.35 23.92
N VAL A 298 11.32 -9.43 22.95
CA VAL A 298 10.37 -10.53 22.80
C VAL A 298 10.69 -11.43 21.60
N ALA A 299 11.51 -10.96 20.66
CA ALA A 299 12.05 -11.78 19.56
C ALA A 299 13.29 -11.12 18.95
N GLY A 300 14.20 -11.93 18.41
CA GLY A 300 15.49 -11.45 17.91
C GLY A 300 16.39 -10.98 19.05
N GLY A 301 17.26 -10.01 18.76
CA GLY A 301 18.12 -9.35 19.77
C GLY A 301 19.46 -10.01 19.99
N GLU A 302 19.72 -11.16 19.37
CA GLU A 302 21.03 -11.79 19.31
C GLU A 302 21.84 -11.16 18.18
N GLU A 303 23.15 -11.11 18.32
CA GLU A 303 24.00 -10.73 17.21
C GLU A 303 23.80 -11.72 16.04
N LEU A 304 23.51 -11.20 14.85
CA LEU A 304 23.15 -11.98 13.67
C LEU A 304 21.91 -12.87 13.89
N SER A 305 20.92 -12.36 14.58
CA SER A 305 19.63 -13.04 14.82
C SER A 305 19.07 -13.70 13.57
N SER A 306 18.42 -14.87 13.74
CA SER A 306 17.68 -15.55 12.66
C SER A 306 16.41 -14.81 12.22
N LEU A 307 15.96 -13.82 12.99
CA LEU A 307 14.86 -12.92 12.61
C LEU A 307 15.42 -11.77 11.77
N TYR A 308 15.32 -11.87 10.45
CA TYR A 308 15.86 -10.88 9.51
C TYR A 308 15.05 -10.82 8.22
N TRP A 309 15.16 -9.74 7.51
CA TRP A 309 14.79 -9.64 6.10
C TRP A 309 16.04 -9.60 5.23
N ASP A 310 15.98 -10.24 4.07
CA ASP A 310 17.00 -10.11 3.02
C ASP A 310 16.43 -9.27 1.88
N VAL A 311 17.17 -8.25 1.48
CA VAL A 311 16.83 -7.34 0.37
C VAL A 311 18.06 -7.08 -0.47
N THR A 312 17.85 -6.88 -1.77
CA THR A 312 18.91 -6.46 -2.70
C THR A 312 18.53 -5.10 -3.28
N ILE A 313 19.49 -4.16 -3.29
CA ILE A 313 19.30 -2.82 -3.84
C ILE A 313 20.29 -2.54 -4.96
#